data_4872f8c636285233efe5d2eb2a2d4c89
#
_entry.id   4872f8c636285233efe5d2eb2a2d4c89
#
_cell.length_a   1.000
_cell.length_b   1.000
_cell.length_c   1.000
_cell.angle_alpha   90.00
_cell.angle_beta   90.00
_cell.angle_gamma   90.00
#
_symmetry.space_group_name_H-M   'P 1'
#
loop_
_entity.id
_entity.type
_entity.pdbx_description
1 polymer ?
#
loop_
_entity_poly.entity_id
_entity_poly.type
_entity_poly.pdbx_seq_one_letter_code
_entity_poly.pdbx_strand_id
1 'polypeptide(L)'
;MINDFNFVQPSSVAEALEALSTNDGVQALAGGTNVMVNMKRAPLQTECLIDLSKLDELKTICEDDDCIRLGAGVTISELLNWKPGGVVERLMQPMCHAFAGPLIRNLATVGGNVCDASAAADLSPVLLALNASV
;
A
#
# COMPACT_ATOMS: atom_id res chain seq x y z
N MET A 1 -5.79 -1.72 -24.70
CA MET A 1 -5.07 -0.42 -24.83
C MET A 1 -5.33 0.31 -23.53
N ILE A 2 -4.32 0.90 -22.90
CA ILE A 2 -4.50 1.72 -21.70
C ILE A 2 -4.98 3.08 -22.17
N ASN A 3 -6.06 3.61 -21.56
CA ASN A 3 -6.56 4.94 -21.86
C ASN A 3 -5.59 6.01 -21.35
N ASP A 4 -5.60 7.19 -21.95
CA ASP A 4 -4.88 8.35 -21.43
C ASP A 4 -5.47 8.74 -20.06
N PHE A 5 -4.59 9.10 -19.13
CA PHE A 5 -4.96 9.58 -17.81
C PHE A 5 -3.95 10.67 -17.37
N ASN A 6 -4.39 11.55 -16.50
CA ASN A 6 -3.52 12.50 -15.85
C ASN A 6 -2.77 11.82 -14.71
N PHE A 7 -1.56 12.32 -14.42
CA PHE A 7 -0.72 11.81 -13.37
C PHE A 7 -0.22 12.97 -12.51
N VAL A 8 -0.56 12.93 -11.22
CA VAL A 8 -0.19 13.96 -10.25
C VAL A 8 0.64 13.33 -9.14
N GLN A 9 1.71 14.00 -8.75
CA GLN A 9 2.64 13.56 -7.73
C GLN A 9 2.71 14.63 -6.63
N PRO A 10 1.86 14.52 -5.59
CA PRO A 10 1.80 15.50 -4.51
C PRO A 10 3.08 15.48 -3.67
N SER A 11 3.40 16.62 -3.08
CA SER A 11 4.57 16.79 -2.19
C SER A 11 4.25 16.56 -0.71
N SER A 12 2.96 16.43 -0.35
CA SER A 12 2.50 16.20 1.02
C SER A 12 1.19 15.40 1.04
N VAL A 13 0.88 14.79 2.18
CA VAL A 13 -0.40 14.12 2.41
C VAL A 13 -1.58 15.10 2.27
N ALA A 14 -1.41 16.34 2.74
CA ALA A 14 -2.45 17.37 2.61
C ALA A 14 -2.77 17.66 1.14
N GLU A 15 -1.76 17.84 0.30
CA GLU A 15 -1.95 18.05 -1.15
C GLU A 15 -2.59 16.83 -1.82
N ALA A 16 -2.19 15.60 -1.40
CA ALA A 16 -2.79 14.37 -1.90
C ALA A 16 -4.29 14.29 -1.56
N LEU A 17 -4.68 14.63 -0.33
CA LEU A 17 -6.07 14.64 0.12
C LEU A 17 -6.89 15.69 -0.65
N GLU A 18 -6.35 16.88 -0.87
CA GLU A 18 -6.99 17.91 -1.67
C GLU A 18 -7.24 17.40 -3.10
N ALA A 19 -6.22 16.83 -3.75
CA ALA A 19 -6.33 16.29 -5.09
C ALA A 19 -7.37 15.15 -5.19
N LEU A 20 -7.43 14.26 -4.18
CA LEU A 20 -8.40 13.16 -4.12
C LEU A 20 -9.82 13.64 -3.86
N SER A 21 -10.02 14.81 -3.25
CA SER A 21 -11.34 15.35 -2.93
C SER A 21 -12.02 16.09 -4.09
N THR A 22 -11.30 16.42 -5.15
CA THR A 22 -11.75 17.35 -6.20
C THR A 22 -12.60 16.71 -7.31
N ASN A 23 -12.51 15.37 -7.52
CA ASN A 23 -13.19 14.70 -8.64
C ASN A 23 -13.49 13.23 -8.36
N ASP A 24 -14.65 12.76 -8.85
CA ASP A 24 -15.04 11.34 -8.80
C ASP A 24 -14.16 10.41 -9.69
N GLY A 25 -13.41 10.99 -10.65
CA GLY A 25 -12.52 10.28 -11.57
C GLY A 25 -11.06 10.14 -11.09
N VAL A 26 -10.79 10.41 -9.81
CA VAL A 26 -9.42 10.39 -9.26
C VAL A 26 -9.18 9.12 -8.45
N GLN A 27 -8.01 8.50 -8.62
CA GLN A 27 -7.62 7.30 -7.89
C GLN A 27 -6.22 7.43 -7.28
N ALA A 28 -6.09 7.04 -6.02
CA ALA A 28 -4.79 6.92 -5.36
C ALA A 28 -3.97 5.77 -5.97
N LEU A 29 -2.68 6.02 -6.17
CA LEU A 29 -1.71 5.06 -6.64
C LEU A 29 -0.56 4.97 -5.62
N ALA A 30 -0.37 3.82 -5.01
CA ALA A 30 0.81 3.52 -4.21
C ALA A 30 1.82 2.70 -5.05
N GLY A 31 2.03 1.43 -4.73
CA GLY A 31 2.93 0.57 -5.51
C GLY A 31 2.42 0.14 -6.89
N GLY A 32 1.16 0.34 -7.20
CA GLY A 32 0.55 0.11 -8.52
C GLY A 32 0.45 -1.35 -8.97
N THR A 33 0.81 -2.31 -8.14
CA THR A 33 0.91 -3.73 -8.51
C THR A 33 -0.40 -4.32 -9.00
N ASN A 34 -1.55 -3.94 -8.42
CA ASN A 34 -2.88 -4.36 -8.87
C ASN A 34 -3.50 -3.38 -9.85
N VAL A 35 -3.30 -2.08 -9.66
CA VAL A 35 -3.83 -1.04 -10.57
C VAL A 35 -3.36 -1.30 -11.99
N MET A 36 -2.06 -1.52 -12.20
CA MET A 36 -1.49 -1.81 -13.53
C MET A 36 -2.03 -3.10 -14.16
N VAL A 37 -2.31 -4.12 -13.36
CA VAL A 37 -2.91 -5.37 -13.84
C VAL A 37 -4.37 -5.14 -14.25
N ASN A 38 -5.11 -4.40 -13.44
CA ASN A 38 -6.51 -4.08 -13.70
C ASN A 38 -6.66 -3.22 -14.95
N MET A 39 -5.79 -2.21 -15.15
CA MET A 39 -5.75 -1.39 -16.37
C MET A 39 -5.54 -2.21 -17.66
N LYS A 40 -4.83 -3.32 -17.58
CA LYS A 40 -4.64 -4.21 -18.73
C LYS A 40 -5.86 -5.08 -19.01
N ARG A 41 -6.66 -5.38 -18.00
CA ARG A 41 -7.86 -6.24 -18.11
C ARG A 41 -9.09 -5.47 -18.55
N ALA A 42 -9.26 -4.26 -18.04
CA ALA A 42 -10.36 -3.38 -18.38
C ALA A 42 -9.87 -1.92 -18.39
N PRO A 43 -10.42 -1.05 -19.27
CA PRO A 43 -10.12 0.37 -19.20
C PRO A 43 -10.48 0.89 -17.81
N LEU A 44 -9.56 1.58 -17.14
CA LEU A 44 -9.90 2.33 -15.93
C LEU A 44 -10.88 3.43 -16.30
N GLN A 45 -11.88 3.59 -15.46
CA GLN A 45 -12.76 4.78 -15.52
C GLN A 45 -12.12 5.99 -14.82
N THR A 46 -10.83 5.90 -14.54
CA THR A 46 -10.05 6.88 -13.80
C THR A 46 -9.43 7.87 -14.78
N GLU A 47 -9.68 9.13 -14.56
CA GLU A 47 -9.15 10.25 -15.36
C GLU A 47 -7.81 10.75 -14.82
N CYS A 48 -7.53 10.51 -13.54
CA CYS A 48 -6.31 10.98 -12.87
C CYS A 48 -5.82 9.99 -11.82
N LEU A 49 -4.51 9.70 -11.85
CA LEU A 49 -3.82 8.94 -10.82
C LEU A 49 -3.01 9.88 -9.92
N ILE A 50 -3.19 9.78 -8.61
CA ILE A 50 -2.43 10.50 -7.60
C ILE A 50 -1.37 9.57 -7.03
N ASP A 51 -0.12 9.78 -7.39
CA ASP A 51 1.01 8.96 -6.94
C ASP A 51 1.45 9.30 -5.52
N LEU A 52 1.20 8.39 -4.60
CA LEU A 52 1.56 8.50 -3.18
C LEU A 52 2.97 7.99 -2.89
N SER A 53 3.68 7.44 -3.87
CA SER A 53 4.96 6.74 -3.67
C SER A 53 6.10 7.64 -3.19
N LYS A 54 5.95 8.96 -3.31
CA LYS A 54 6.95 9.95 -2.87
C LYS A 54 6.66 10.58 -1.51
N LEU A 55 5.54 10.22 -0.89
CA LEU A 55 5.15 10.77 0.42
C LEU A 55 5.86 9.99 1.55
N ASP A 56 6.97 10.54 2.02
CA ASP A 56 7.77 9.91 3.09
C ASP A 56 7.01 9.83 4.41
N GLU A 57 6.02 10.72 4.63
CA GLU A 57 5.09 10.68 5.76
C GLU A 57 4.35 9.32 5.86
N LEU A 58 4.10 8.65 4.73
CA LEU A 58 3.41 7.36 4.67
C LEU A 58 4.34 6.15 4.81
N LYS A 59 5.67 6.34 4.89
CA LYS A 59 6.66 5.24 4.87
C LYS A 59 7.27 4.92 6.22
N THR A 60 6.71 5.44 7.29
CA THR A 60 7.30 5.26 8.62
C THR A 60 6.82 3.98 9.29
N ILE A 61 7.72 3.32 10.02
CA ILE A 61 7.40 2.29 11.01
C ILE A 61 7.79 2.86 12.37
N CYS A 62 6.83 2.98 13.28
CA CYS A 62 7.04 3.49 14.62
C CYS A 62 6.62 2.43 15.64
N GLU A 63 7.48 2.19 16.62
CA GLU A 63 7.25 1.26 17.72
C GLU A 63 7.19 2.06 19.02
N ASP A 64 6.07 1.97 19.73
CA ASP A 64 5.87 2.49 21.07
C ASP A 64 5.73 1.32 22.05
N ASP A 65 5.70 1.61 23.36
CA ASP A 65 5.51 0.59 24.39
C ASP A 65 4.20 -0.19 24.23
N ASP A 66 3.15 0.44 23.70
CA ASP A 66 1.80 -0.10 23.62
C ASP A 66 1.37 -0.51 22.20
N CYS A 67 1.98 0.05 21.16
CA CYS A 67 1.56 -0.21 19.79
C CYS A 67 2.67 -0.06 18.75
N ILE A 68 2.43 -0.68 17.60
CA ILE A 68 3.24 -0.51 16.39
C ILE A 68 2.38 0.21 15.35
N ARG A 69 2.92 1.29 14.78
CA ARG A 69 2.28 2.00 13.65
C ARG A 69 3.03 1.72 12.38
N LEU A 70 2.31 1.21 11.40
CA LEU A 70 2.81 0.95 10.05
C LEU A 70 2.23 1.99 9.09
N GLY A 71 3.09 2.77 8.46
CA GLY A 71 2.66 3.70 7.42
C GLY A 71 2.09 2.97 6.20
N ALA A 72 1.07 3.55 5.58
CA ALA A 72 0.40 2.96 4.41
C ALA A 72 1.33 2.76 3.20
N GLY A 73 2.38 3.57 3.08
CA GLY A 73 3.39 3.49 2.02
C GLY A 73 4.54 2.52 2.30
N VAL A 74 4.60 1.89 3.49
CA VAL A 74 5.60 0.87 3.81
C VAL A 74 5.44 -0.31 2.87
N THR A 75 6.53 -0.73 2.25
CA THR A 75 6.54 -1.85 1.29
C THR A 75 6.65 -3.20 2.00
N ILE A 76 6.24 -4.26 1.32
CA ILE A 76 6.41 -5.64 1.82
C ILE A 76 7.90 -5.99 1.97
N SER A 77 8.79 -5.43 1.13
CA SER A 77 10.24 -5.60 1.29
C SER A 77 10.78 -4.92 2.55
N GLU A 78 10.28 -3.76 2.91
CA GLU A 78 10.63 -3.09 4.17
C GLU A 78 10.13 -3.89 5.37
N LEU A 79 8.89 -4.41 5.36
CA LEU A 79 8.38 -5.31 6.39
C LEU A 79 9.21 -6.59 6.50
N LEU A 80 9.67 -7.15 5.39
CA LEU A 80 10.52 -8.33 5.37
C LEU A 80 11.89 -8.08 6.08
N ASN A 81 12.42 -6.87 5.94
CA ASN A 81 13.67 -6.47 6.56
C ASN A 81 13.51 -5.96 8.01
N TRP A 82 12.31 -5.60 8.41
CA TRP A 82 11.99 -5.14 9.77
C TRP A 82 11.87 -6.33 10.73
N LYS A 83 12.52 -6.24 11.89
CA LYS A 83 12.66 -7.32 12.86
C LYS A 83 12.19 -6.87 14.26
N PRO A 84 10.88 -6.71 14.48
CA PRO A 84 10.36 -6.24 15.76
C PRO A 84 10.47 -7.27 16.89
N GLY A 85 10.73 -8.53 16.56
CA GLY A 85 10.73 -9.62 17.53
C GLY A 85 9.32 -10.09 17.91
N GLY A 86 9.27 -11.05 18.82
CA GLY A 86 8.03 -11.52 19.45
C GLY A 86 7.02 -12.14 18.47
N VAL A 87 5.73 -11.94 18.77
CA VAL A 87 4.62 -12.49 17.99
C VAL A 87 4.48 -11.79 16.64
N VAL A 88 4.77 -10.49 16.58
CA VAL A 88 4.66 -9.69 15.36
C VAL A 88 5.59 -10.25 14.29
N GLU A 89 6.85 -10.45 14.62
CA GLU A 89 7.82 -11.02 13.68
C GLU A 89 7.43 -12.43 13.25
N ARG A 90 7.01 -13.29 14.19
CA ARG A 90 6.62 -14.68 13.88
C ARG A 90 5.45 -14.78 12.92
N LEU A 91 4.54 -13.81 12.91
CA LEU A 91 3.40 -13.78 11.98
C LEU A 91 3.75 -13.06 10.69
N MET A 92 4.45 -11.93 10.77
CA MET A 92 4.74 -11.07 9.64
C MET A 92 5.76 -11.69 8.67
N GLN A 93 6.85 -12.27 9.20
CA GLN A 93 7.95 -12.77 8.36
C GLN A 93 7.54 -13.89 7.40
N PRO A 94 6.82 -14.96 7.82
CA PRO A 94 6.34 -15.99 6.89
C PRO A 94 5.44 -15.43 5.79
N MET A 95 4.54 -14.50 6.14
CA MET A 95 3.68 -13.83 5.18
C MET A 95 4.50 -13.06 4.15
N CYS A 96 5.45 -12.21 4.59
CA CYS A 96 6.31 -11.44 3.69
C CYS A 96 7.15 -12.34 2.76
N HIS A 97 7.62 -13.47 3.25
CA HIS A 97 8.35 -14.44 2.43
C HIS A 97 7.48 -15.11 1.37
N ALA A 98 6.23 -15.43 1.72
CA ALA A 98 5.27 -16.05 0.81
C ALA A 98 4.66 -15.05 -0.18
N PHE A 99 4.70 -13.75 0.14
CA PHE A 99 4.10 -12.69 -0.66
C PHE A 99 4.82 -12.54 -2.00
N ALA A 100 4.18 -12.92 -3.09
CA ALA A 100 4.64 -12.75 -4.46
C ALA A 100 6.18 -12.89 -4.67
N GLY A 101 6.74 -12.26 -5.70
CA GLY A 101 8.19 -12.21 -5.95
C GLY A 101 8.85 -10.91 -5.47
N PRO A 102 10.21 -10.88 -5.43
CA PRO A 102 10.95 -9.71 -4.93
C PRO A 102 10.59 -8.39 -5.63
N LEU A 103 10.38 -8.41 -6.94
CA LEU A 103 10.02 -7.21 -7.70
C LEU A 103 8.66 -6.63 -7.25
N ILE A 104 7.70 -7.50 -6.96
CA ILE A 104 6.39 -7.08 -6.46
C ILE A 104 6.51 -6.58 -5.02
N ARG A 105 7.25 -7.29 -4.15
CA ARG A 105 7.47 -6.87 -2.75
C ARG A 105 8.11 -5.49 -2.62
N ASN A 106 8.97 -5.10 -3.57
CA ASN A 106 9.59 -3.77 -3.58
C ASN A 106 8.61 -2.64 -3.90
N LEU A 107 7.46 -2.96 -4.47
CA LEU A 107 6.44 -1.99 -4.87
C LEU A 107 5.15 -2.10 -4.04
N ALA A 108 4.70 -3.32 -3.73
CA ALA A 108 3.49 -3.56 -2.98
C ALA A 108 3.59 -2.96 -1.57
N THR A 109 2.59 -2.18 -1.17
CA THR A 109 2.56 -1.45 0.10
C THR A 109 1.49 -1.98 1.05
N VAL A 110 1.64 -1.70 2.33
CA VAL A 110 0.65 -2.02 3.38
C VAL A 110 -0.71 -1.45 3.02
N GLY A 111 -0.79 -0.14 2.78
CA GLY A 111 -2.05 0.53 2.44
C GLY A 111 -2.62 0.03 1.12
N GLY A 112 -1.78 -0.18 0.10
CA GLY A 112 -2.23 -0.71 -1.18
C GLY A 112 -2.87 -2.11 -1.06
N ASN A 113 -2.30 -3.00 -0.24
CA ASN A 113 -2.86 -4.34 -0.01
C ASN A 113 -4.19 -4.29 0.76
N VAL A 114 -4.27 -3.45 1.80
CA VAL A 114 -5.49 -3.30 2.61
C VAL A 114 -6.61 -2.66 1.80
N CYS A 115 -6.32 -1.56 1.08
CA CYS A 115 -7.31 -0.82 0.31
C CYS A 115 -7.79 -1.55 -0.95
N ASP A 116 -6.97 -2.44 -1.53
CA ASP A 116 -7.39 -3.31 -2.65
C ASP A 116 -8.49 -4.29 -2.21
N ALA A 117 -8.59 -4.57 -0.92
CA ALA A 117 -9.62 -5.40 -0.28
C ALA A 117 -9.84 -6.75 -0.97
N SER A 118 -8.79 -7.30 -1.59
CA SER A 118 -8.85 -8.61 -2.22
C SER A 118 -9.12 -9.72 -1.20
N ALA A 119 -10.03 -10.63 -1.51
CA ALA A 119 -10.26 -11.82 -0.69
C ALA A 119 -9.03 -12.75 -0.58
N ALA A 120 -8.06 -12.58 -1.48
CA ALA A 120 -6.78 -13.30 -1.50
C ALA A 120 -5.62 -12.45 -0.97
N ALA A 121 -5.90 -11.37 -0.21
CA ALA A 121 -4.86 -10.52 0.37
C ALA A 121 -4.10 -11.25 1.49
N ASP A 122 -2.77 -11.36 1.35
CA ASP A 122 -1.93 -12.10 2.29
C ASP A 122 -1.73 -11.34 3.62
N LEU A 123 -1.72 -10.01 3.59
CA LEU A 123 -1.46 -9.17 4.77
C LEU A 123 -2.66 -9.11 5.72
N SER A 124 -3.88 -9.05 5.21
CA SER A 124 -5.10 -8.88 6.00
C SER A 124 -5.28 -9.93 7.10
N PRO A 125 -5.06 -11.24 6.88
CA PRO A 125 -5.15 -12.24 7.95
C PRO A 125 -4.14 -12.01 9.08
N VAL A 126 -2.94 -11.56 8.76
CA VAL A 126 -1.89 -11.26 9.75
C VAL A 126 -2.27 -10.04 10.57
N LEU A 127 -2.74 -8.98 9.95
CA LEU A 127 -3.21 -7.77 10.64
C LEU A 127 -4.38 -8.09 11.58
N LEU A 128 -5.34 -8.91 11.14
CA LEU A 128 -6.45 -9.37 11.99
C LEU A 128 -5.95 -10.21 13.17
N ALA A 129 -5.02 -11.13 12.97
CA ALA A 129 -4.44 -11.96 14.05
C ALA A 129 -3.65 -11.11 15.07
N LEU A 130 -3.11 -9.97 14.65
CA LEU A 130 -2.43 -8.99 15.51
C LEU A 130 -3.38 -7.96 16.12
N ASN A 131 -4.70 -8.08 15.89
CA ASN A 131 -5.71 -7.12 16.36
C ASN A 131 -5.40 -5.69 15.89
N ALA A 132 -4.93 -5.54 14.64
CA ALA A 132 -4.63 -4.24 14.07
C ALA A 132 -5.91 -3.44 13.78
N SER A 133 -5.81 -2.12 13.88
CA SER A 133 -6.84 -1.15 13.48
C SER A 133 -6.29 -0.21 12.38
N VAL A 134 -7.20 0.29 11.55
CA VAL A 134 -6.91 1.25 10.47
C VAL A 134 -7.64 2.55 10.76
#